data_924109aa81ce1a6178d79a63bc0612ba
#
_entry.id   924109aa81ce1a6178d79a63bc0612ba
#
_cell.length_a   1.000
_cell.length_b   1.000
_cell.length_c   1.000
_cell.angle_alpha   90.00
_cell.angle_beta   90.00
_cell.angle_gamma   90.00
#
_symmetry.space_group_name_H-M   'P 1'
#
loop_
_entity.id
_entity.type
_entity.pdbx_description
1 polymer ?
#
loop_
_entity_poly.entity_id
_entity_poly.type
_entity_poly.pdbx_seq_one_letter_code
_entity_poly.pdbx_strand_id
1 'polypeptide(L)'
;MKISYNWLKEYIKTDLNPEEMAVILTDIGLEVEGVESFQSVKGGLEGVVIGKVITSEKHPNADKLTIATVDIGSEKFLRIVCGAPNVAAGQKVPVAKIGTTLYSGNKEFVIKKTKIRGEVSEGMICAEDELGLGASHEGIMVLDETAKIGISAKDYFRIESDTIFEIGLTPNRIDSGSHYGVARDLSAFLKQKGDSRVVKPSVDNFKAAFQCGNPGSRMIRFLSPKDSFNRTYSF
;
A
#
# COMPACT_ATOMS: atom_id res chain seq x y z
N MET A 1 5.53 17.41 -15.06
CA MET A 1 6.02 17.26 -13.65
C MET A 1 4.99 16.49 -12.87
N LYS A 2 5.40 15.51 -12.00
CA LYS A 2 4.44 14.73 -11.20
C LYS A 2 4.33 15.31 -9.78
N ILE A 3 3.09 15.56 -9.34
CA ILE A 3 2.74 16.12 -8.02
C ILE A 3 1.80 15.15 -7.31
N SER A 4 2.18 14.72 -6.12
CA SER A 4 1.40 13.89 -5.22
C SER A 4 0.33 14.75 -4.51
N TYR A 5 -0.91 14.33 -4.57
CA TYR A 5 -2.02 14.97 -3.85
C TYR A 5 -1.85 14.88 -2.33
N ASN A 6 -1.48 13.68 -1.82
CA ASN A 6 -1.27 13.50 -0.38
C ASN A 6 -0.12 14.36 0.12
N TRP A 7 0.99 14.42 -0.63
CA TRP A 7 2.12 15.27 -0.26
C TRP A 7 1.79 16.76 -0.37
N LEU A 8 1.00 17.15 -1.36
CA LEU A 8 0.55 18.53 -1.49
C LEU A 8 -0.27 18.97 -0.26
N LYS A 9 -1.11 18.08 0.30
CA LYS A 9 -1.89 18.32 1.52
C LYS A 9 -1.04 18.48 2.79
N GLU A 10 0.20 18.05 2.81
CA GLU A 10 1.13 18.33 3.91
C GLU A 10 1.55 19.81 3.92
N TYR A 11 1.54 20.47 2.77
CA TYR A 11 1.86 21.91 2.66
C TYR A 11 0.65 22.80 2.76
N ILE A 12 -0.54 22.35 2.40
CA ILE A 12 -1.75 23.15 2.39
C ILE A 12 -2.94 22.35 2.93
N LYS A 13 -3.60 22.89 3.96
CA LYS A 13 -4.83 22.30 4.48
C LYS A 13 -5.99 22.67 3.57
N THR A 14 -6.62 21.67 2.99
CA THR A 14 -7.77 21.84 2.10
C THR A 14 -8.62 20.58 2.11
N ASP A 15 -9.93 20.76 1.94
CA ASP A 15 -10.92 19.68 1.80
C ASP A 15 -11.26 19.38 0.33
N LEU A 16 -10.57 20.04 -0.62
CA LEU A 16 -10.75 19.77 -2.05
C LEU A 16 -10.42 18.31 -2.35
N ASN A 17 -11.27 17.66 -3.11
CA ASN A 17 -10.95 16.34 -3.67
C ASN A 17 -9.96 16.48 -4.85
N PRO A 18 -9.35 15.37 -5.33
CA PRO A 18 -8.36 15.44 -6.40
C PRO A 18 -8.91 16.06 -7.71
N GLU A 19 -10.14 15.78 -8.07
CA GLU A 19 -10.77 16.28 -9.29
C GLU A 19 -10.96 17.80 -9.22
N GLU A 20 -11.49 18.31 -8.12
CA GLU A 20 -11.63 19.76 -7.88
C GLU A 20 -10.28 20.46 -7.87
N MET A 21 -9.28 19.82 -7.25
CA MET A 21 -7.93 20.36 -7.20
C MET A 21 -7.30 20.45 -8.59
N ALA A 22 -7.45 19.43 -9.44
CA ALA A 22 -6.96 19.42 -10.80
C ALA A 22 -7.51 20.58 -11.64
N VAL A 23 -8.82 20.85 -11.51
CA VAL A 23 -9.49 21.98 -12.18
C VAL A 23 -8.88 23.31 -11.72
N ILE A 24 -8.77 23.51 -10.40
CA ILE A 24 -8.23 24.76 -9.84
C ILE A 24 -6.76 24.96 -10.25
N LEU A 25 -5.95 23.90 -10.23
CA LEU A 25 -4.54 23.98 -10.65
C LEU A 25 -4.45 24.45 -12.10
N THR A 26 -5.26 23.91 -12.99
CA THR A 26 -5.32 24.33 -14.40
C THR A 26 -5.76 25.79 -14.52
N ASP A 27 -6.80 26.21 -13.78
CA ASP A 27 -7.33 27.59 -13.82
C ASP A 27 -6.28 28.63 -13.38
N ILE A 28 -5.37 28.26 -12.45
CA ILE A 28 -4.29 29.16 -12.01
C ILE A 28 -3.01 29.07 -12.86
N GLY A 29 -3.08 28.38 -14.00
CA GLY A 29 -1.97 28.27 -14.95
C GLY A 29 -0.96 27.15 -14.66
N LEU A 30 -1.35 26.16 -13.87
CA LEU A 30 -0.62 24.90 -13.66
C LEU A 30 -1.42 23.78 -14.36
N GLU A 31 -1.28 23.69 -15.68
CA GLU A 31 -2.06 22.79 -16.52
C GLU A 31 -1.89 21.33 -16.09
N VAL A 32 -2.98 20.71 -15.64
CA VAL A 32 -3.01 19.29 -15.29
C VAL A 32 -3.29 18.49 -16.56
N GLU A 33 -2.25 17.88 -17.12
CA GLU A 33 -2.29 17.07 -18.33
C GLU A 33 -2.82 15.66 -18.09
N GLY A 34 -2.70 15.17 -16.83
CA GLY A 34 -3.16 13.84 -16.43
C GLY A 34 -3.35 13.70 -14.94
N VAL A 35 -4.23 12.77 -14.57
CA VAL A 35 -4.48 12.37 -13.17
C VAL A 35 -4.36 10.86 -13.10
N GLU A 36 -3.38 10.37 -12.34
CA GLU A 36 -3.10 8.94 -12.17
C GLU A 36 -3.37 8.52 -10.74
N SER A 37 -4.01 7.36 -10.56
CA SER A 37 -4.08 6.71 -9.24
C SER A 37 -2.81 5.93 -8.96
N PHE A 38 -2.17 6.22 -7.85
CA PHE A 38 -0.99 5.51 -7.36
C PHE A 38 -1.36 4.58 -6.21
N GLN A 39 -0.83 3.37 -6.22
CA GLN A 39 -0.92 2.42 -5.12
C GLN A 39 0.45 1.78 -4.92
N SER A 40 0.95 1.76 -3.68
CA SER A 40 2.25 1.14 -3.36
C SER A 40 2.26 -0.37 -3.64
N VAL A 41 1.09 -1.01 -3.59
CA VAL A 41 0.84 -2.38 -4.03
C VAL A 41 -0.37 -2.39 -4.95
N LYS A 42 -0.25 -3.00 -6.11
CA LYS A 42 -1.31 -3.05 -7.11
C LYS A 42 -2.59 -3.68 -6.53
N GLY A 43 -3.72 -2.98 -6.69
CA GLY A 43 -5.00 -3.40 -6.12
C GLY A 43 -5.19 -3.10 -4.64
N GLY A 44 -4.18 -2.46 -3.97
CA GLY A 44 -4.30 -1.96 -2.60
C GLY A 44 -4.58 -3.01 -1.53
N LEU A 45 -4.47 -4.31 -1.85
CA LEU A 45 -4.86 -5.45 -1.02
C LEU A 45 -6.33 -5.42 -0.57
N GLU A 46 -7.21 -4.83 -1.39
CA GLU A 46 -8.65 -4.79 -1.10
C GLU A 46 -9.22 -6.20 -0.98
N GLY A 47 -9.96 -6.48 0.09
CA GLY A 47 -10.54 -7.80 0.36
C GLY A 47 -9.60 -8.80 1.05
N VAL A 48 -8.33 -8.46 1.25
CA VAL A 48 -7.40 -9.26 2.07
C VAL A 48 -7.47 -8.82 3.52
N VAL A 49 -7.57 -9.77 4.44
CA VAL A 49 -7.66 -9.53 5.89
C VAL A 49 -6.66 -10.41 6.63
N ILE A 50 -6.30 -10.03 7.85
CA ILE A 50 -5.47 -10.86 8.72
C ILE A 50 -6.34 -11.90 9.42
N GLY A 51 -5.99 -13.17 9.21
CA GLY A 51 -6.66 -14.30 9.87
C GLY A 51 -5.73 -15.08 10.76
N LYS A 52 -6.33 -15.95 11.59
CA LYS A 52 -5.60 -16.92 12.40
C LYS A 52 -6.02 -18.34 12.01
N VAL A 53 -5.06 -19.19 11.72
CA VAL A 53 -5.29 -20.61 11.48
C VAL A 53 -5.66 -21.29 12.81
N ILE A 54 -6.88 -21.77 12.92
CA ILE A 54 -7.37 -22.48 14.12
C ILE A 54 -6.99 -23.95 14.07
N THR A 55 -7.27 -24.61 12.92
CA THR A 55 -6.89 -25.99 12.68
C THR A 55 -6.20 -26.14 11.34
N SER A 56 -5.33 -27.15 11.25
CA SER A 56 -4.63 -27.52 10.02
C SER A 56 -4.62 -29.04 9.92
N GLU A 57 -5.37 -29.58 8.97
CA GLU A 57 -5.60 -31.02 8.81
C GLU A 57 -5.18 -31.47 7.41
N LYS A 58 -4.65 -32.68 7.27
CA LYS A 58 -4.31 -33.23 5.96
C LYS A 58 -5.56 -33.42 5.11
N HIS A 59 -5.46 -33.09 3.83
CA HIS A 59 -6.55 -33.29 2.88
C HIS A 59 -6.78 -34.79 2.64
N PRO A 60 -8.04 -35.29 2.73
CA PRO A 60 -8.33 -36.73 2.63
C PRO A 60 -7.96 -37.36 1.28
N ASN A 61 -8.00 -36.59 0.21
CA ASN A 61 -7.79 -37.05 -1.15
C ASN A 61 -6.55 -36.47 -1.85
N ALA A 62 -5.62 -35.87 -1.07
CA ALA A 62 -4.42 -35.25 -1.65
C ALA A 62 -3.30 -35.04 -0.61
N ASP A 63 -2.21 -35.79 -0.72
CA ASP A 63 -1.09 -35.80 0.25
C ASP A 63 -0.38 -34.45 0.38
N LYS A 64 -0.42 -33.61 -0.65
CA LYS A 64 0.26 -32.30 -0.68
C LYS A 64 -0.65 -31.13 -0.29
N LEU A 65 -1.92 -31.39 0.05
CA LEU A 65 -2.87 -30.36 0.42
C LEU A 65 -3.23 -30.44 1.89
N THR A 66 -3.52 -29.30 2.45
CA THR A 66 -3.96 -29.12 3.85
C THR A 66 -5.28 -28.37 3.85
N ILE A 67 -6.19 -28.77 4.72
CA ILE A 67 -7.43 -28.05 4.99
C ILE A 67 -7.22 -27.23 6.26
N ALA A 68 -7.26 -25.92 6.12
CA ALA A 68 -7.15 -24.98 7.23
C ALA A 68 -8.51 -24.39 7.57
N THR A 69 -8.85 -24.36 8.85
CA THR A 69 -9.96 -23.55 9.37
C THR A 69 -9.38 -22.24 9.88
N VAL A 70 -9.84 -21.12 9.34
CA VAL A 70 -9.25 -19.81 9.59
C VAL A 70 -10.29 -18.86 10.17
N ASP A 71 -9.94 -18.24 11.29
CA ASP A 71 -10.68 -17.14 11.91
C ASP A 71 -10.22 -15.83 11.26
N ILE A 72 -11.14 -15.08 10.68
CA ILE A 72 -10.89 -13.75 10.09
C ILE A 72 -11.57 -12.62 10.89
N GLY A 73 -11.94 -12.87 12.13
CA GLY A 73 -12.67 -11.90 12.97
C GLY A 73 -14.15 -11.75 12.60
N SER A 74 -14.73 -12.71 11.89
CA SER A 74 -16.15 -12.76 11.54
C SER A 74 -16.85 -13.88 12.35
N GLU A 75 -18.19 -13.87 12.38
CA GLU A 75 -18.96 -14.90 13.08
C GLU A 75 -18.70 -16.33 12.55
N LYS A 76 -18.29 -16.46 11.31
CA LYS A 76 -18.04 -17.74 10.65
C LYS A 76 -16.57 -17.89 10.28
N PHE A 77 -15.99 -19.02 10.67
CA PHE A 77 -14.65 -19.41 10.22
C PHE A 77 -14.66 -19.81 8.74
N LEU A 78 -13.59 -19.51 8.04
CA LEU A 78 -13.40 -19.91 6.65
C LEU A 78 -12.68 -21.27 6.58
N ARG A 79 -13.19 -22.15 5.73
CA ARG A 79 -12.51 -23.39 5.37
C ARG A 79 -11.71 -23.15 4.08
N ILE A 80 -10.39 -23.32 4.14
CA ILE A 80 -9.49 -23.02 3.03
C ILE A 80 -8.60 -24.22 2.76
N VAL A 81 -8.54 -24.63 1.50
CA VAL A 81 -7.61 -25.66 1.04
C VAL A 81 -6.31 -24.97 0.63
N CYS A 82 -5.21 -25.35 1.26
CA CYS A 82 -3.89 -24.76 1.05
C CYS A 82 -2.88 -25.81 0.57
N GLY A 83 -2.08 -25.45 -0.42
CA GLY A 83 -0.99 -26.30 -0.96
C GLY A 83 0.37 -25.99 -0.37
N ALA A 84 0.50 -24.97 0.45
CA ALA A 84 1.77 -24.58 1.03
C ALA A 84 2.19 -25.56 2.16
N PRO A 85 3.47 -25.93 2.23
CA PRO A 85 3.95 -26.92 3.22
C PRO A 85 4.09 -26.34 4.62
N ASN A 86 4.12 -25.00 4.76
CA ASN A 86 4.39 -24.30 6.01
C ASN A 86 3.13 -23.88 6.78
N VAL A 87 1.92 -24.30 6.33
CA VAL A 87 0.67 -23.96 7.04
C VAL A 87 0.53 -24.78 8.33
N ALA A 88 0.33 -24.11 9.46
CA ALA A 88 0.18 -24.75 10.77
C ALA A 88 -0.86 -24.01 11.65
N ALA A 89 -1.49 -24.75 12.56
CA ALA A 89 -2.42 -24.16 13.55
C ALA A 89 -1.70 -23.12 14.43
N GLY A 90 -2.40 -22.06 14.78
CA GLY A 90 -1.91 -20.95 15.60
C GLY A 90 -1.31 -19.79 14.82
N GLN A 91 -0.88 -19.99 13.58
CA GLN A 91 -0.27 -18.95 12.74
C GLN A 91 -1.25 -17.84 12.40
N LYS A 92 -0.75 -16.61 12.35
CA LYS A 92 -1.45 -15.46 11.75
C LYS A 92 -0.99 -15.28 10.33
N VAL A 93 -1.95 -15.12 9.41
CA VAL A 93 -1.72 -15.17 7.97
C VAL A 93 -2.60 -14.17 7.24
N PRO A 94 -2.17 -13.61 6.09
CA PRO A 94 -3.04 -12.84 5.23
C PRO A 94 -3.97 -13.78 4.45
N VAL A 95 -5.26 -13.44 4.44
CA VAL A 95 -6.33 -14.23 3.84
C VAL A 95 -7.10 -13.40 2.84
N ALA A 96 -7.09 -13.81 1.58
CA ALA A 96 -7.93 -13.26 0.53
C ALA A 96 -9.32 -13.88 0.58
N LYS A 97 -10.34 -13.04 0.78
CA LYS A 97 -11.75 -13.44 0.79
C LYS A 97 -12.26 -13.73 -0.62
N ILE A 98 -13.40 -14.42 -0.71
CA ILE A 98 -14.11 -14.59 -1.99
C ILE A 98 -14.44 -13.21 -2.58
N GLY A 99 -14.17 -13.01 -3.88
CA GLY A 99 -14.35 -11.74 -4.58
C GLY A 99 -13.10 -10.85 -4.58
N THR A 100 -12.07 -11.16 -3.79
CA THR A 100 -10.80 -10.43 -3.81
C THR A 100 -10.07 -10.65 -5.14
N THR A 101 -9.58 -9.58 -5.74
CA THR A 101 -8.68 -9.63 -6.90
C THR A 101 -7.24 -9.52 -6.42
N LEU A 102 -6.41 -10.50 -6.77
CA LEU A 102 -4.98 -10.50 -6.51
C LEU A 102 -4.20 -10.33 -7.81
N TYR A 103 -2.99 -9.80 -7.69
CA TYR A 103 -2.11 -9.48 -8.82
C TYR A 103 -0.77 -10.18 -8.63
N SER A 104 -0.44 -11.12 -9.51
CA SER A 104 0.88 -11.75 -9.54
C SER A 104 1.59 -11.40 -10.85
N GLY A 105 2.56 -10.49 -10.76
CA GLY A 105 3.18 -9.89 -11.94
C GLY A 105 2.16 -9.17 -12.83
N ASN A 106 2.05 -9.60 -14.10
CA ASN A 106 1.08 -9.06 -15.07
C ASN A 106 -0.28 -9.76 -15.08
N LYS A 107 -0.45 -10.80 -14.25
CA LYS A 107 -1.69 -11.56 -14.20
C LYS A 107 -2.55 -11.08 -13.04
N GLU A 108 -3.85 -11.01 -13.30
CA GLU A 108 -4.85 -10.79 -12.25
C GLU A 108 -5.72 -12.04 -12.11
N PHE A 109 -6.13 -12.37 -10.91
CA PHE A 109 -7.06 -13.46 -10.66
C PHE A 109 -7.98 -13.14 -9.48
N VAL A 110 -9.24 -13.54 -9.64
CA VAL A 110 -10.28 -13.30 -8.64
C VAL A 110 -10.46 -14.55 -7.80
N ILE A 111 -10.41 -14.39 -6.48
CA ILE A 111 -10.67 -15.49 -5.55
C ILE A 111 -12.15 -15.86 -5.59
N LYS A 112 -12.40 -17.13 -5.94
CA LYS A 112 -13.77 -17.69 -6.03
C LYS A 112 -13.92 -18.86 -5.06
N LYS A 113 -15.13 -19.11 -4.60
CA LYS A 113 -15.46 -20.34 -3.91
C LYS A 113 -15.23 -21.51 -4.85
N THR A 114 -14.30 -22.40 -4.51
CA THR A 114 -13.83 -23.46 -5.41
C THR A 114 -13.84 -24.79 -4.68
N LYS A 115 -14.16 -25.87 -5.40
CA LYS A 115 -14.05 -27.24 -4.88
C LYS A 115 -12.74 -27.86 -5.36
N ILE A 116 -11.83 -28.14 -4.43
CA ILE A 116 -10.49 -28.69 -4.71
C ILE A 116 -10.46 -30.15 -4.21
N ARG A 117 -10.33 -31.10 -5.14
CA ARG A 117 -10.30 -32.53 -4.85
C ARG A 117 -11.41 -33.05 -3.91
N GLY A 118 -12.60 -32.46 -4.01
CA GLY A 118 -13.74 -32.83 -3.18
C GLY A 118 -14.05 -31.89 -2.03
N GLU A 119 -13.09 -31.11 -1.54
CA GLU A 119 -13.22 -30.16 -0.44
C GLU A 119 -13.45 -28.73 -0.91
N VAL A 120 -14.31 -28.00 -0.20
CA VAL A 120 -14.64 -26.60 -0.55
C VAL A 120 -13.63 -25.65 0.08
N SER A 121 -13.07 -24.76 -0.75
CA SER A 121 -12.24 -23.63 -0.32
C SER A 121 -13.05 -22.33 -0.43
N GLU A 122 -13.13 -21.59 0.67
CA GLU A 122 -13.89 -20.32 0.79
C GLU A 122 -13.00 -19.10 0.85
N GLY A 123 -11.77 -19.19 0.34
CA GLY A 123 -10.77 -18.14 0.30
C GLY A 123 -9.41 -18.71 -0.03
N MET A 124 -8.37 -17.88 0.13
CA MET A 124 -6.99 -18.26 -0.10
C MET A 124 -6.08 -17.66 0.97
N ILE A 125 -5.19 -18.47 1.53
CA ILE A 125 -4.09 -17.99 2.37
C ILE A 125 -2.96 -17.62 1.41
N CYS A 126 -2.42 -16.40 1.53
CA CYS A 126 -1.54 -15.83 0.51
C CYS A 126 -0.06 -15.94 0.88
N ALA A 127 0.78 -16.07 -0.16
CA ALA A 127 2.23 -15.88 -0.10
C ALA A 127 2.61 -14.39 -0.30
N GLU A 128 3.87 -14.03 -0.09
CA GLU A 128 4.35 -12.65 -0.26
C GLU A 128 4.20 -12.13 -1.69
N ASP A 129 4.59 -12.97 -2.66
CA ASP A 129 4.56 -12.61 -4.08
C ASP A 129 3.13 -12.47 -4.62
N GLU A 130 2.18 -13.24 -4.07
CA GLU A 130 0.76 -13.14 -4.41
C GLU A 130 0.13 -11.84 -3.90
N LEU A 131 0.70 -11.27 -2.85
CA LEU A 131 0.31 -9.97 -2.31
C LEU A 131 1.09 -8.80 -2.92
N GLY A 132 2.13 -9.08 -3.71
CA GLY A 132 3.04 -8.05 -4.21
C GLY A 132 3.88 -7.35 -3.13
N LEU A 133 4.10 -8.01 -1.99
CA LEU A 133 4.86 -7.51 -0.85
C LEU A 133 6.31 -7.99 -0.83
N GLY A 134 6.62 -9.03 -1.59
CA GLY A 134 7.93 -9.61 -1.70
C GLY A 134 8.05 -10.54 -2.91
N ALA A 135 9.14 -11.29 -2.99
CA ALA A 135 9.42 -12.22 -4.09
C ALA A 135 9.33 -13.71 -3.68
N SER A 136 9.11 -14.00 -2.39
CA SER A 136 9.09 -15.37 -1.89
C SER A 136 7.77 -16.06 -2.24
N HIS A 137 7.90 -17.26 -2.84
CA HIS A 137 6.80 -18.18 -3.13
C HIS A 137 6.99 -19.55 -2.45
N GLU A 138 7.88 -19.64 -1.46
CA GLU A 138 8.22 -20.90 -0.79
C GLU A 138 7.12 -21.42 0.15
N GLY A 139 6.10 -20.61 0.41
CA GLY A 139 4.96 -20.94 1.25
C GLY A 139 4.08 -19.74 1.55
N ILE A 140 3.12 -19.93 2.46
CA ILE A 140 2.29 -18.82 2.91
C ILE A 140 3.10 -17.81 3.73
N MET A 141 2.69 -16.56 3.67
CA MET A 141 3.23 -15.50 4.52
C MET A 141 2.75 -15.69 5.97
N VAL A 142 3.67 -15.84 6.91
CA VAL A 142 3.37 -15.94 8.35
C VAL A 142 3.67 -14.60 9.00
N LEU A 143 2.69 -14.07 9.72
CA LEU A 143 2.74 -12.77 10.36
C LEU A 143 3.15 -12.89 11.83
N ASP A 144 3.55 -11.74 12.41
CA ASP A 144 3.85 -11.63 13.83
C ASP A 144 2.63 -11.98 14.70
N GLU A 145 2.87 -12.56 15.88
CA GLU A 145 1.81 -12.93 16.83
C GLU A 145 1.01 -11.73 17.36
N THR A 146 1.53 -10.52 17.26
CA THR A 146 0.85 -9.29 17.66
C THR A 146 -0.17 -8.80 16.62
N ALA A 147 -0.16 -9.33 15.40
CA ALA A 147 -1.10 -8.95 14.35
C ALA A 147 -2.56 -9.14 14.81
N LYS A 148 -3.40 -8.14 14.62
CA LYS A 148 -4.81 -8.19 15.02
C LYS A 148 -5.63 -8.95 13.98
N ILE A 149 -6.38 -9.96 14.42
CA ILE A 149 -7.30 -10.72 13.57
C ILE A 149 -8.42 -9.80 13.07
N GLY A 150 -8.79 -9.95 11.80
CA GLY A 150 -9.87 -9.19 11.16
C GLY A 150 -9.49 -7.82 10.64
N ILE A 151 -8.30 -7.31 10.97
CA ILE A 151 -7.82 -6.04 10.38
C ILE A 151 -7.58 -6.22 8.87
N SER A 152 -7.84 -5.16 8.11
CA SER A 152 -7.49 -5.13 6.68
C SER A 152 -5.98 -5.29 6.48
N ALA A 153 -5.58 -6.08 5.50
CA ALA A 153 -4.16 -6.20 5.11
C ALA A 153 -3.59 -4.85 4.65
N LYS A 154 -4.42 -4.01 4.01
CA LYS A 154 -4.07 -2.63 3.64
C LYS A 154 -3.59 -1.84 4.85
N ASP A 155 -4.34 -1.89 5.96
CA ASP A 155 -4.00 -1.15 7.18
C ASP A 155 -2.80 -1.78 7.90
N TYR A 156 -2.75 -3.11 7.95
CA TYR A 156 -1.65 -3.83 8.60
C TYR A 156 -0.30 -3.56 7.92
N PHE A 157 -0.26 -3.65 6.59
CA PHE A 157 0.95 -3.41 5.80
C PHE A 157 1.15 -1.93 5.45
N ARG A 158 0.23 -1.05 5.88
CA ARG A 158 0.25 0.40 5.60
C ARG A 158 0.39 0.67 4.11
N ILE A 159 -0.48 0.03 3.32
CA ILE A 159 -0.49 0.21 1.87
C ILE A 159 -0.95 1.63 1.55
N GLU A 160 -0.08 2.38 0.92
CA GLU A 160 -0.34 3.77 0.54
C GLU A 160 -1.08 3.83 -0.79
N SER A 161 -2.08 4.70 -0.85
CA SER A 161 -2.74 5.12 -2.09
C SER A 161 -2.67 6.63 -2.20
N ASP A 162 -2.47 7.13 -3.43
CA ASP A 162 -2.34 8.55 -3.70
C ASP A 162 -2.95 8.87 -5.08
N THR A 163 -3.14 10.14 -5.34
CA THR A 163 -3.45 10.67 -6.66
C THR A 163 -2.28 11.51 -7.14
N ILE A 164 -1.79 11.24 -8.32
CA ILE A 164 -0.66 11.93 -8.93
C ILE A 164 -1.17 12.82 -10.05
N PHE A 165 -0.95 14.13 -9.92
CA PHE A 165 -1.19 15.09 -10.98
C PHE A 165 0.05 15.16 -11.88
N GLU A 166 -0.12 14.99 -13.17
CA GLU A 166 0.88 15.31 -14.15
C GLU A 166 0.67 16.75 -14.62
N ILE A 167 1.60 17.64 -14.27
CA ILE A 167 1.49 19.08 -14.54
C ILE A 167 2.49 19.48 -15.63
N GLY A 168 1.97 20.08 -16.70
CA GLY A 168 2.76 20.78 -17.72
C GLY A 168 3.19 22.15 -17.20
N LEU A 169 4.51 22.35 -17.04
CA LEU A 169 5.05 23.65 -16.65
C LEU A 169 5.65 24.36 -17.85
N THR A 170 5.27 25.61 -18.04
CA THR A 170 5.96 26.49 -18.98
C THR A 170 7.33 26.89 -18.44
N PRO A 171 8.34 27.18 -19.30
CA PRO A 171 9.72 27.46 -18.87
C PRO A 171 9.87 28.63 -17.90
N ASN A 172 8.93 29.58 -17.91
CA ASN A 172 8.90 30.74 -17.02
C ASN A 172 8.32 30.45 -15.63
N ARG A 173 7.78 29.22 -15.38
CA ARG A 173 7.15 28.84 -14.11
C ARG A 173 8.01 27.87 -13.27
N ILE A 174 9.33 28.08 -13.31
CA ILE A 174 10.28 27.29 -12.50
C ILE A 174 10.02 27.42 -10.99
N ASP A 175 9.39 28.51 -10.56
CA ASP A 175 8.96 28.77 -9.19
C ASP A 175 7.94 27.75 -8.68
N SER A 176 7.17 27.13 -9.58
CA SER A 176 6.19 26.09 -9.30
C SER A 176 6.73 24.67 -9.55
N GLY A 177 8.03 24.50 -9.77
CA GLY A 177 8.70 23.23 -10.04
C GLY A 177 8.84 22.29 -8.83
N SER A 178 7.95 22.40 -7.83
CA SER A 178 7.93 21.58 -6.62
C SER A 178 6.56 21.56 -5.97
N HIS A 179 6.29 20.57 -5.08
CA HIS A 179 5.06 20.55 -4.27
C HIS A 179 4.86 21.85 -3.48
N TYR A 180 5.93 22.42 -2.94
CA TYR A 180 5.86 23.68 -2.21
C TYR A 180 5.48 24.87 -3.13
N GLY A 181 6.03 24.92 -4.34
CA GLY A 181 5.70 25.94 -5.33
C GLY A 181 4.22 25.86 -5.74
N VAL A 182 3.74 24.65 -6.05
CA VAL A 182 2.32 24.38 -6.37
C VAL A 182 1.42 24.75 -5.18
N ALA A 183 1.78 24.36 -3.96
CA ALA A 183 1.01 24.70 -2.75
C ALA A 183 0.90 26.22 -2.54
N ARG A 184 1.96 26.97 -2.84
CA ARG A 184 1.98 28.43 -2.73
C ARG A 184 0.99 29.07 -3.70
N ASP A 185 0.96 28.64 -4.94
CA ASP A 185 0.04 29.17 -5.94
C ASP A 185 -1.41 28.80 -5.62
N LEU A 186 -1.64 27.53 -5.25
CA LEU A 186 -2.96 27.07 -4.80
C LEU A 186 -3.43 27.86 -3.57
N SER A 187 -2.54 28.11 -2.59
CA SER A 187 -2.87 28.94 -1.42
C SER A 187 -3.25 30.36 -1.79
N ALA A 188 -2.56 30.96 -2.76
CA ALA A 188 -2.88 32.32 -3.21
C ALA A 188 -4.30 32.40 -3.82
N PHE A 189 -4.71 31.38 -4.57
CA PHE A 189 -6.07 31.27 -5.10
C PHE A 189 -7.09 31.06 -3.98
N LEU A 190 -6.85 30.10 -3.08
CA LEU A 190 -7.80 29.75 -2.02
C LEU A 190 -8.00 30.88 -0.99
N LYS A 191 -7.02 31.77 -0.79
CA LYS A 191 -7.15 32.97 0.04
C LYS A 191 -8.25 33.91 -0.43
N GLN A 192 -8.60 33.89 -1.70
CA GLN A 192 -9.70 34.68 -2.23
C GLN A 192 -11.07 34.14 -1.79
N LYS A 193 -11.13 32.86 -1.39
CA LYS A 193 -12.34 32.16 -0.98
C LYS A 193 -12.41 31.93 0.54
N GLY A 194 -11.30 32.14 1.28
CA GLY A 194 -11.23 31.92 2.70
C GLY A 194 -9.79 32.01 3.25
N ASP A 195 -9.58 31.56 4.49
CA ASP A 195 -8.22 31.52 5.07
C ASP A 195 -7.48 30.28 4.59
N SER A 196 -6.43 30.48 3.82
CA SER A 196 -5.53 29.44 3.36
C SER A 196 -4.08 29.86 3.55
N ARG A 197 -3.28 28.99 4.17
CA ARG A 197 -1.85 29.24 4.42
C ARG A 197 -1.04 28.02 4.03
N VAL A 198 0.10 28.29 3.42
CA VAL A 198 1.12 27.26 3.19
C VAL A 198 1.87 27.02 4.49
N VAL A 199 1.93 25.78 4.91
CA VAL A 199 2.68 25.30 6.07
C VAL A 199 3.86 24.51 5.58
N LYS A 200 5.07 24.84 6.02
CA LYS A 200 6.23 23.97 5.78
C LYS A 200 6.24 22.89 6.85
N PRO A 201 6.29 21.60 6.46
CA PRO A 201 6.49 20.52 7.41
C PRO A 201 7.77 20.76 8.23
N SER A 202 7.71 20.50 9.55
CA SER A 202 8.90 20.62 10.40
C SER A 202 9.92 19.55 10.04
N VAL A 203 11.17 19.97 9.93
CA VAL A 203 12.33 19.09 9.73
C VAL A 203 13.14 18.89 11.01
N ASP A 204 12.66 19.37 12.15
CA ASP A 204 13.40 19.37 13.43
C ASP A 204 13.75 17.94 13.91
N ASN A 205 12.94 16.98 13.55
CA ASN A 205 13.15 15.56 13.86
C ASN A 205 13.94 14.81 12.78
N PHE A 206 14.39 15.51 11.73
CA PHE A 206 15.20 14.90 10.69
C PHE A 206 16.62 14.63 11.17
N LYS A 207 16.99 13.36 11.27
CA LYS A 207 18.36 12.93 11.60
C LYS A 207 18.96 12.28 10.36
N ALA A 208 19.95 12.93 9.75
CA ALA A 208 20.76 12.32 8.73
C ALA A 208 21.83 11.42 9.40
N ALA A 209 21.74 10.13 9.21
CA ALA A 209 22.80 9.22 9.61
C ALA A 209 23.85 9.12 8.48
N PHE A 210 24.99 9.78 8.65
CA PHE A 210 26.14 9.56 7.78
C PHE A 210 26.87 8.30 8.25
N GLN A 211 26.77 7.21 7.51
CA GLN A 211 27.73 6.14 7.62
C GLN A 211 28.89 6.45 6.68
N CYS A 212 30.05 6.83 7.23
CA CYS A 212 31.29 6.80 6.51
C CYS A 212 31.65 5.33 6.20
N GLY A 213 31.13 4.81 5.10
CA GLY A 213 31.68 3.65 4.42
C GLY A 213 32.75 4.13 3.45
N ASN A 214 33.72 3.31 3.14
CA ASN A 214 34.92 3.52 2.28
C ASN A 214 34.84 4.70 1.31
N PRO A 215 35.96 5.44 1.07
CA PRO A 215 35.98 6.66 0.28
C PRO A 215 35.67 6.43 -1.20
N GLY A 216 34.42 6.17 -1.50
CA GLY A 216 33.89 5.92 -2.85
C GLY A 216 32.38 5.81 -2.94
N SER A 217 31.69 5.58 -1.84
CA SER A 217 30.23 5.50 -1.82
C SER A 217 29.62 6.42 -0.76
N ARG A 218 29.07 7.55 -1.18
CA ARG A 218 28.23 8.40 -0.31
C ARG A 218 26.82 7.84 -0.35
N MET A 219 26.45 7.03 0.63
CA MET A 219 25.09 6.58 0.83
C MET A 219 24.42 7.48 1.87
N ILE A 220 23.46 8.29 1.45
CA ILE A 220 22.63 9.07 2.36
C ILE A 220 21.43 8.20 2.72
N ARG A 221 21.33 7.77 3.97
CA ARG A 221 20.13 7.12 4.50
C ARG A 221 19.22 8.16 5.12
N PHE A 222 18.01 8.26 4.61
CA PHE A 222 16.94 9.03 5.22
C PHE A 222 16.19 8.11 6.20
N LEU A 223 16.26 8.43 7.48
CA LEU A 223 15.48 7.73 8.50
C LEU A 223 14.28 8.61 8.86
N SER A 224 13.08 8.16 8.51
CA SER A 224 11.85 8.74 9.05
C SER A 224 11.64 8.25 10.49
N PRO A 225 11.22 9.11 11.44
CA PRO A 225 10.91 8.69 12.81
C PRO A 225 9.77 7.67 12.92
N LYS A 226 9.01 7.46 11.85
CA LYS A 226 7.88 6.52 11.76
C LYS A 226 8.23 5.19 11.09
N ASP A 227 9.42 5.07 10.51
CA ASP A 227 9.81 3.87 9.77
C ASP A 227 10.69 2.95 10.63
N SER A 228 10.09 1.92 11.18
CA SER A 228 10.82 0.76 11.71
C SER A 228 11.32 -0.18 10.59
N PHE A 229 11.18 0.19 9.32
CA PHE A 229 11.66 -0.56 8.17
C PHE A 229 12.70 0.25 7.37
N ASN A 230 13.92 -0.28 7.32
CA ASN A 230 15.02 0.23 6.49
C ASN A 230 14.67 0.09 4.99
N ARG A 231 14.26 1.18 4.34
CA ARG A 231 14.28 1.23 2.87
C ARG A 231 15.62 1.82 2.42
N THR A 232 16.41 1.03 1.72
CA THR A 232 17.63 1.45 1.05
C THR A 232 17.28 1.85 -0.39
N TYR A 233 17.45 3.09 -0.76
CA TYR A 233 17.38 3.53 -2.16
C TYR A 233 18.79 3.58 -2.72
N SER A 234 19.07 2.80 -3.77
CA SER A 234 20.26 2.94 -4.61
C SER A 234 19.90 3.80 -5.82
N PHE A 235 20.68 4.85 -6.07
CA PHE A 235 20.65 5.63 -7.30
C PHE A 235 21.75 5.12 -8.24
#